data_2142aa1bc5d173f363d7485c8a219498
#
_entry.id   2142aa1bc5d173f363d7485c8a219498
#
_cell.length_a   1.000
_cell.length_b   1.000
_cell.length_c   1.000
_cell.angle_alpha   90.00
_cell.angle_beta   90.00
_cell.angle_gamma   90.00
#
_symmetry.space_group_name_H-M   'P 1'
#
loop_
_entity.id
_entity.type
_entity.pdbx_description
1 polymer ?
#
loop_
_entity_poly.entity_id
_entity_poly.type
_entity_poly.pdbx_seq_one_letter_code
_entity_poly.pdbx_strand_id
1 'polypeptide(L)'
;MVGTDDNIDKLLPDNIISIHRTQNQTELAEIYTAADVFANPTREENYPTVNMESVACGTPVVTFNTGGSPEMLDETCGAAVAKDDNDAMYNEIIRICEAKPYSMEACIKKAKGFDKNEKFGEYIRLYEVLNEQN
;
A
#
# COMPACT_ATOMS: atom_id res chain seq x y z
N MET A 1 -6.32 9.61 -0.89
CA MET A 1 -5.37 9.80 0.23
C MET A 1 -6.06 9.57 1.56
N VAL A 2 -5.40 8.93 2.50
CA VAL A 2 -5.93 8.67 3.85
C VAL A 2 -5.04 9.38 4.88
N GLY A 3 -5.65 9.91 5.93
CA GLY A 3 -4.94 10.65 6.99
C GLY A 3 -4.72 12.13 6.68
N THR A 4 -5.57 12.69 5.87
CA THR A 4 -5.57 14.11 5.51
C THR A 4 -6.35 14.97 6.52
N ASP A 5 -6.37 16.26 6.29
CA ASP A 5 -7.15 17.23 7.05
C ASP A 5 -7.70 18.34 6.13
N ASP A 6 -8.51 19.22 6.69
CA ASP A 6 -9.12 20.33 5.93
C ASP A 6 -8.10 21.25 5.25
N ASN A 7 -6.89 21.40 5.81
CA ASN A 7 -5.85 22.24 5.21
C ASN A 7 -5.26 21.57 3.98
N ILE A 8 -5.05 20.25 4.06
CA ILE A 8 -4.55 19.46 2.93
C ILE A 8 -5.61 19.40 1.83
N ASP A 9 -6.88 19.22 2.19
CA ASP A 9 -7.98 19.14 1.21
C ASP A 9 -8.05 20.34 0.27
N LYS A 10 -7.75 21.52 0.79
CA LYS A 10 -7.72 22.76 -0.02
C LYS A 10 -6.64 22.78 -1.08
N LEU A 11 -5.62 21.94 -0.92
CA LEU A 11 -4.47 21.85 -1.83
C LEU A 11 -4.61 20.71 -2.84
N LEU A 12 -5.58 19.83 -2.65
CA LEU A 12 -5.75 18.65 -3.49
C LEU A 12 -6.53 18.96 -4.77
N PRO A 13 -6.11 18.41 -5.91
CA PRO A 13 -6.93 18.43 -7.13
C PRO A 13 -8.25 17.67 -6.95
N ASP A 14 -9.26 18.03 -7.74
CA ASP A 14 -10.60 17.46 -7.65
C ASP A 14 -10.67 15.94 -7.89
N ASN A 15 -9.67 15.39 -8.58
CA ASN A 15 -9.59 13.97 -8.85
C ASN A 15 -8.95 13.14 -7.72
N ILE A 16 -8.59 13.77 -6.61
CA ILE A 16 -8.04 13.08 -5.43
C ILE A 16 -9.11 13.02 -4.35
N ILE A 17 -9.48 11.81 -3.97
CA ILE A 17 -10.39 11.55 -2.86
C ILE A 17 -9.59 11.63 -1.56
N SER A 18 -10.06 12.46 -0.64
CA SER A 18 -9.46 12.63 0.68
C SER A 18 -10.29 11.92 1.74
N ILE A 19 -9.63 11.13 2.59
CA ILE A 19 -10.24 10.45 3.72
C ILE A 19 -9.46 10.86 4.98
N HIS A 20 -10.07 11.64 5.85
CA HIS A 20 -9.39 12.17 7.04
C HIS A 20 -9.01 11.04 8.00
N ARG A 21 -9.95 10.13 8.23
CA ARG A 21 -9.76 9.02 9.14
C ARG A 21 -10.67 7.85 8.76
N THR A 22 -10.12 6.65 8.84
CA THR A 22 -10.93 5.43 8.77
C THR A 22 -11.54 5.13 10.13
N GLN A 23 -12.74 4.56 10.13
CA GLN A 23 -13.49 4.27 11.36
C GLN A 23 -13.02 3.00 12.05
N ASN A 24 -12.54 2.05 11.25
CA ASN A 24 -12.08 0.76 11.74
C ASN A 24 -11.10 0.10 10.76
N GLN A 25 -10.57 -1.02 11.17
CA GLN A 25 -9.60 -1.78 10.38
C GLN A 25 -10.21 -2.36 9.10
N THR A 26 -11.48 -2.73 9.11
CA THR A 26 -12.19 -3.25 7.94
C THR A 26 -12.27 -2.21 6.84
N GLU A 27 -12.65 -0.98 7.16
CA GLU A 27 -12.68 0.13 6.20
C GLU A 27 -11.31 0.38 5.57
N LEU A 28 -10.26 0.37 6.38
CA LEU A 28 -8.90 0.53 5.87
C LEU A 28 -8.49 -0.63 4.94
N ALA A 29 -8.85 -1.86 5.30
CA ALA A 29 -8.60 -3.03 4.46
C ALA A 29 -9.35 -2.95 3.12
N GLU A 30 -10.59 -2.45 3.13
CA GLU A 30 -11.38 -2.21 1.91
C GLU A 30 -10.69 -1.20 0.99
N ILE A 31 -10.15 -0.12 1.55
CA ILE A 31 -9.43 0.90 0.78
C ILE A 31 -8.18 0.30 0.13
N TYR A 32 -7.37 -0.44 0.88
CA TYR A 32 -6.19 -1.12 0.32
C TYR A 32 -6.61 -2.11 -0.79
N THR A 33 -7.61 -2.93 -0.53
CA THR A 33 -8.06 -3.96 -1.48
C THR A 33 -8.61 -3.36 -2.78
N ALA A 34 -9.24 -2.20 -2.71
CA ALA A 34 -9.77 -1.50 -3.86
C ALA A 34 -8.70 -0.80 -4.72
N ALA A 35 -7.52 -0.56 -4.15
CA ALA A 35 -6.44 0.15 -4.84
C ALA A 35 -5.67 -0.77 -5.78
N ASP A 36 -5.22 -0.25 -6.92
CA ASP A 36 -4.30 -0.95 -7.83
C ASP A 36 -2.87 -0.93 -7.32
N VAL A 37 -2.51 0.10 -6.58
CA VAL A 37 -1.18 0.30 -6.01
C VAL A 37 -1.27 1.22 -4.78
N PHE A 38 -0.43 0.96 -3.80
CA PHE A 38 -0.21 1.85 -2.66
C PHE A 38 1.11 2.61 -2.84
N ALA A 39 1.03 3.92 -2.90
CA ALA A 39 2.21 4.78 -2.99
C ALA A 39 2.56 5.34 -1.61
N ASN A 40 3.78 5.07 -1.15
CA ASN A 40 4.27 5.53 0.14
C ASN A 40 5.58 6.34 -0.03
N PRO A 41 5.50 7.64 -0.34
CA PRO A 41 6.67 8.50 -0.56
C PRO A 41 7.28 8.98 0.77
N THR A 42 7.57 8.05 1.67
CA THR A 42 8.17 8.39 2.97
C THR A 42 9.66 8.70 2.83
N ARG A 43 10.07 9.79 3.42
CA ARG A 43 11.47 10.24 3.42
C ARG A 43 12.28 9.69 4.59
N GLU A 44 11.60 9.35 5.67
CA GLU A 44 12.20 8.79 6.88
C GLU A 44 11.29 7.69 7.41
N GLU A 45 11.78 6.49 7.46
CA GLU A 45 11.00 5.36 7.94
C GLU A 45 11.92 4.28 8.51
N ASN A 46 11.63 3.82 9.70
CA ASN A 46 12.37 2.71 10.30
C ASN A 46 11.75 1.37 9.87
N TYR A 47 10.43 1.23 9.99
CA TYR A 47 9.72 -0.01 9.68
C TYR A 47 8.26 0.30 9.29
N PRO A 48 7.97 0.52 8.01
CA PRO A 48 6.67 1.01 7.58
C PRO A 48 5.60 -0.09 7.60
N THR A 49 4.88 -0.20 8.69
CA THR A 49 3.77 -1.16 8.84
C THR A 49 2.69 -0.97 7.77
N VAL A 50 2.50 0.25 7.29
CA VAL A 50 1.53 0.56 6.22
C VAL A 50 1.85 -0.19 4.91
N ASN A 51 3.12 -0.36 4.58
CA ASN A 51 3.52 -1.16 3.42
C ASN A 51 3.10 -2.63 3.60
N MET A 52 3.31 -3.17 4.78
CA MET A 52 2.93 -4.54 5.11
C MET A 52 1.41 -4.73 5.11
N GLU A 53 0.68 -3.74 5.59
CA GLU A 53 -0.79 -3.71 5.57
C GLU A 53 -1.32 -3.79 4.13
N SER A 54 -0.76 -2.99 3.24
CA SER A 54 -1.12 -3.00 1.82
C SER A 54 -0.86 -4.36 1.17
N VAL A 55 0.34 -4.90 1.37
CA VAL A 55 0.72 -6.21 0.83
C VAL A 55 -0.17 -7.32 1.38
N ALA A 56 -0.51 -7.27 2.67
CA ALA A 56 -1.44 -8.21 3.30
C ALA A 56 -2.86 -8.15 2.70
N CYS A 57 -3.25 -7.00 2.16
CA CYS A 57 -4.52 -6.83 1.44
C CYS A 57 -4.41 -7.12 -0.07
N GLY A 58 -3.29 -7.69 -0.52
CA GLY A 58 -3.09 -8.06 -1.92
C GLY A 58 -2.73 -6.91 -2.84
N THR A 59 -2.34 -5.75 -2.30
CA THR A 59 -2.06 -4.53 -3.06
C THR A 59 -0.56 -4.24 -3.09
N PRO A 60 0.04 -4.16 -4.30
CA PRO A 60 1.46 -3.87 -4.42
C PRO A 60 1.81 -2.46 -3.96
N VAL A 61 3.07 -2.25 -3.58
CA VAL A 61 3.56 -1.01 -3.00
C VAL A 61 4.66 -0.40 -3.84
N VAL A 62 4.63 0.91 -4.01
CA VAL A 62 5.78 1.70 -4.47
C VAL A 62 6.22 2.63 -3.33
N THR A 63 7.47 2.58 -2.97
CA THR A 63 8.02 3.38 -1.88
C THR A 63 9.38 3.96 -2.25
N PHE A 64 9.82 4.97 -1.49
CA PHE A 64 11.21 5.42 -1.58
C PHE A 64 12.14 4.42 -0.89
N ASN A 65 13.36 4.31 -1.38
CA ASN A 65 14.41 3.50 -0.76
C ASN A 65 14.95 4.21 0.49
N THR A 66 14.18 4.16 1.57
CA THR A 66 14.48 4.81 2.85
C THR A 66 14.26 3.85 4.00
N GLY A 67 15.19 3.82 4.95
CA GLY A 67 15.11 2.99 6.16
C GLY A 67 14.75 1.53 5.86
N GLY A 68 13.78 1.00 6.56
CA GLY A 68 13.31 -0.38 6.39
C GLY A 68 12.29 -0.59 5.26
N SER A 69 11.92 0.47 4.52
CA SER A 69 10.91 0.37 3.46
C SER A 69 11.20 -0.70 2.41
N PRO A 70 12.44 -0.80 1.87
CA PRO A 70 12.75 -1.82 0.86
C PRO A 70 12.77 -3.25 1.40
N GLU A 71 13.04 -3.42 2.69
CA GLU A 71 13.16 -4.75 3.30
C GLU A 71 11.85 -5.54 3.29
N MET A 72 10.72 -4.84 3.23
CA MET A 72 9.38 -5.41 3.24
C MET A 72 8.89 -5.82 1.88
N LEU A 73 9.61 -5.43 0.84
CA LEU A 73 9.22 -5.65 -0.55
C LEU A 73 10.24 -6.54 -1.24
N ASP A 74 9.77 -7.26 -2.22
CA ASP A 74 10.60 -7.94 -3.20
C ASP A 74 9.98 -7.75 -4.58
N GLU A 75 10.59 -8.35 -5.58
CA GLU A 75 10.16 -8.28 -6.98
C GLU A 75 8.75 -8.84 -7.23
N THR A 76 8.09 -9.44 -6.22
CA THR A 76 6.75 -10.04 -6.36
C THR A 76 5.62 -9.16 -5.84
N CYS A 77 5.93 -8.09 -5.09
CA CYS A 77 4.89 -7.31 -4.41
C CYS A 77 5.09 -5.79 -4.43
N GLY A 78 6.09 -5.30 -5.12
CA GLY A 78 6.29 -3.87 -5.22
C GLY A 78 7.67 -3.45 -5.69
N ALA A 79 7.94 -2.15 -5.60
CA ALA A 79 9.19 -1.56 -6.00
C ALA A 79 9.61 -0.43 -5.07
N ALA A 80 10.92 -0.30 -4.87
CA ALA A 80 11.52 0.84 -4.20
C ALA A 80 12.29 1.69 -5.22
N VAL A 81 12.04 2.99 -5.20
CA VAL A 81 12.72 3.96 -6.07
C VAL A 81 13.62 4.86 -5.24
N ALA A 82 14.57 5.56 -5.86
CA ALA A 82 15.47 6.45 -5.17
C ALA A 82 14.70 7.51 -4.37
N LYS A 83 15.20 7.82 -3.18
CA LYS A 83 14.61 8.85 -2.32
C LYS A 83 14.45 10.18 -3.09
N ASP A 84 13.28 10.77 -2.98
CA ASP A 84 12.90 12.04 -3.63
C ASP A 84 12.86 12.00 -5.17
N ASP A 85 13.02 10.84 -5.79
CA ASP A 85 12.82 10.68 -7.23
C ASP A 85 11.33 10.49 -7.54
N ASN A 86 10.63 11.61 -7.60
CA ASN A 86 9.18 11.63 -7.86
C ASN A 86 8.83 11.14 -9.26
N ASP A 87 9.71 11.36 -10.24
CA ASP A 87 9.49 10.89 -11.62
C ASP A 87 9.58 9.36 -11.66
N ALA A 88 10.57 8.77 -11.00
CA ALA A 88 10.67 7.32 -10.90
C ALA A 88 9.46 6.71 -10.19
N MET A 89 8.99 7.34 -9.10
CA MET A 89 7.79 6.90 -8.39
C MET A 89 6.56 6.97 -9.29
N TYR A 90 6.36 8.08 -9.98
CA TYR A 90 5.25 8.23 -10.92
C TYR A 90 5.28 7.16 -12.01
N ASN A 91 6.44 6.95 -12.63
CA ASN A 91 6.60 5.95 -13.68
C ASN A 91 6.29 4.53 -13.18
N GLU A 92 6.70 4.18 -11.98
CA GLU A 92 6.38 2.88 -11.38
C GLU A 92 4.89 2.73 -11.08
N ILE A 93 4.24 3.77 -10.58
CA ILE A 93 2.78 3.76 -10.36
C ILE A 93 2.05 3.49 -11.69
N ILE A 94 2.41 4.21 -12.74
CA ILE A 94 1.80 4.03 -14.07
C ILE A 94 2.05 2.62 -14.59
N ARG A 95 3.28 2.11 -14.47
CA ARG A 95 3.62 0.75 -14.90
C ARG A 95 2.78 -0.30 -14.20
N ILE A 96 2.60 -0.17 -12.90
CA ILE A 96 1.79 -1.11 -12.10
C ILE A 96 0.32 -1.06 -12.51
N CYS A 97 -0.23 0.15 -12.69
CA CYS A 97 -1.63 0.32 -13.09
C CYS A 97 -1.91 -0.23 -14.51
N GLU A 98 -0.99 -0.06 -15.44
CA GLU A 98 -1.16 -0.46 -16.84
C GLU A 98 -0.81 -1.92 -17.10
N ALA A 99 0.37 -2.35 -16.66
CA ALA A 99 0.91 -3.69 -16.94
C ALA A 99 0.49 -4.74 -15.90
N LYS A 100 0.10 -4.33 -14.71
CA LYS A 100 -0.28 -5.20 -13.57
C LYS A 100 0.74 -6.34 -13.35
N PRO A 101 2.04 -6.00 -13.14
CA PRO A 101 3.10 -7.01 -13.06
C PRO A 101 3.07 -7.83 -11.77
N TYR A 102 2.31 -7.40 -10.77
CA TYR A 102 2.19 -8.05 -9.46
C TYR A 102 0.81 -8.66 -9.30
N SER A 103 0.75 -9.92 -8.85
CA SER A 103 -0.52 -10.57 -8.54
C SER A 103 -0.92 -10.36 -7.08
N MET A 104 -2.22 -10.38 -6.81
CA MET A 104 -2.74 -10.35 -5.43
C MET A 104 -2.20 -11.53 -4.63
N GLU A 105 -2.16 -12.72 -5.22
CA GLU A 105 -1.66 -13.94 -4.59
C GLU A 105 -0.20 -13.82 -4.18
N ALA A 106 0.64 -13.22 -5.01
CA ALA A 106 2.05 -13.01 -4.69
C ALA A 106 2.22 -12.04 -3.52
N CYS A 107 1.44 -10.97 -3.48
CA CYS A 107 1.43 -10.03 -2.36
C CYS A 107 1.00 -10.72 -1.06
N ILE A 108 -0.08 -11.48 -1.07
CA ILE A 108 -0.57 -12.23 0.10
C ILE A 108 0.47 -13.27 0.55
N LYS A 109 1.10 -13.96 -0.37
CA LYS A 109 2.16 -14.93 -0.06
C LYS A 109 3.33 -14.25 0.64
N LYS A 110 3.73 -13.07 0.17
CA LYS A 110 4.78 -12.27 0.81
C LYS A 110 4.37 -11.87 2.23
N ALA A 111 3.13 -11.40 2.39
CA ALA A 111 2.59 -11.00 3.69
C ALA A 111 2.57 -12.15 4.70
N LYS A 112 2.25 -13.36 4.27
CA LYS A 112 2.29 -14.55 5.12
C LYS A 112 3.68 -14.85 5.67
N GLY A 113 4.73 -14.42 4.98
CA GLY A 113 6.10 -14.49 5.48
C GLY A 113 6.42 -13.55 6.64
N PHE A 114 5.57 -12.54 6.89
CA PHE A 114 5.66 -11.63 8.04
C PHE A 114 4.90 -12.15 9.27
N ASP A 115 4.56 -13.40 9.32
CA ASP A 115 3.54 -14.07 10.14
C ASP A 115 3.78 -14.08 11.67
N LYS A 116 4.73 -13.32 12.14
CA LYS A 116 4.96 -13.16 13.58
C LYS A 116 4.15 -12.02 14.20
N ASN A 117 3.33 -11.33 13.38
CA ASN A 117 2.53 -10.20 13.84
C ASN A 117 1.05 -10.48 13.59
N GLU A 118 0.28 -10.64 14.66
CA GLU A 118 -1.17 -10.89 14.62
C GLU A 118 -1.95 -9.87 13.79
N LYS A 119 -1.50 -8.61 13.77
CA LYS A 119 -2.13 -7.53 13.01
C LYS A 119 -2.16 -7.83 11.50
N PHE A 120 -1.08 -8.35 10.94
CA PHE A 120 -1.04 -8.68 9.51
C PHE A 120 -1.89 -9.90 9.20
N GLY A 121 -1.97 -10.86 10.10
CA GLY A 121 -2.90 -11.97 10.00
C GLY A 121 -4.35 -11.53 9.92
N GLU A 122 -4.74 -10.48 10.65
CA GLU A 122 -6.08 -9.90 10.56
C GLU A 122 -6.35 -9.26 9.20
N TYR A 123 -5.40 -8.51 8.63
CA TYR A 123 -5.55 -7.93 7.29
C TYR A 123 -5.70 -9.01 6.23
N ILE A 124 -4.94 -10.09 6.31
CA ILE A 124 -5.05 -11.22 5.39
C ILE A 124 -6.46 -11.83 5.48
N ARG A 125 -6.97 -12.06 6.68
CA ARG A 125 -8.33 -12.60 6.88
C ARG A 125 -9.40 -11.67 6.32
N LEU A 126 -9.26 -10.37 6.53
CA LEU A 126 -10.18 -9.37 5.97
C LEU A 126 -10.16 -9.39 4.45
N TYR A 127 -8.99 -9.46 3.85
CA TYR A 127 -8.88 -9.62 2.40
C TYR A 127 -9.61 -10.86 1.89
N GLU A 128 -9.38 -12.00 2.52
CA GLU A 128 -10.04 -13.26 2.14
C GLU A 128 -11.56 -13.15 2.21
N VAL A 129 -12.10 -12.56 3.27
CA VAL A 129 -13.54 -12.31 3.42
C VAL A 129 -14.08 -11.39 2.34
N LEU A 130 -13.40 -10.28 2.05
CA LEU A 130 -13.81 -9.33 1.02
C LEU A 130 -13.77 -9.96 -0.38
N ASN A 131 -12.77 -10.77 -0.64
CA ASN A 131 -12.65 -11.46 -1.92
C ASN A 131 -13.73 -12.52 -2.13
N GLU A 132 -14.16 -13.21 -1.08
CA GLU A 132 -15.27 -14.19 -1.13
C GLU A 132 -16.63 -13.53 -1.41
N GLN A 133 -16.81 -12.25 -1.04
CA GLN A 133 -18.04 -11.49 -1.28
C GLN A 133 -18.18 -10.99 -2.72
N ASN A 134 -17.13 -11.04 -3.48
CA ASN A 134 -17.08 -10.64 -4.87
C ASN A 134 -17.06 -11.87 -5.79
#